data_730d98c0b3807021e602b4dbb33386b6
#
_entry.id   730d98c0b3807021e602b4dbb33386b6
#
_cell.length_a   1.000
_cell.length_b   1.000
_cell.length_c   1.000
_cell.angle_alpha   90.00
_cell.angle_beta   90.00
_cell.angle_gamma   90.00
#
_symmetry.space_group_name_H-M   'P 1'
#
loop_
_entity.id
_entity.type
_entity.pdbx_description
1 polymer ?
#
loop_
_entity_poly.entity_id
_entity_poly.type
_entity_poly.pdbx_seq_one_letter_code
_entity_poly.pdbx_strand_id
1 'polypeptide(L)'
;MSNIEVKKIIEPTPASDGAGVKLKRSIGVEPNYFDPFLMLDEFGSENSEDYIAGFPPHPHRGIETVTYMLAGDFEHKDSTGGEGRMTAGDVQWMKTGSGIIHSEMPAMKEGKLHGFQLWINMPAKLKMSKPDYIYIDAEQMQSYKDCLLYTSPSPRDSR
;
A
#
# COMPACT_ATOMS: atom_id res chain seq x y z
N MET A 1 -27.76 5.79 -16.97
CA MET A 1 -26.37 5.51 -16.56
C MET A 1 -25.66 6.85 -16.50
N SER A 2 -25.14 7.25 -15.34
CA SER A 2 -24.36 8.48 -15.21
C SER A 2 -23.00 8.25 -15.87
N ASN A 3 -22.64 9.07 -16.84
CA ASN A 3 -21.31 9.03 -17.44
C ASN A 3 -20.27 9.35 -16.36
N ILE A 4 -19.29 8.46 -16.18
CA ILE A 4 -18.13 8.72 -15.34
C ILE A 4 -17.18 9.60 -16.15
N GLU A 5 -16.89 10.78 -15.62
CA GLU A 5 -15.94 11.72 -16.23
C GLU A 5 -14.65 11.77 -15.40
N VAL A 6 -13.50 11.73 -16.09
CA VAL A 6 -12.20 11.98 -15.47
C VAL A 6 -12.09 13.46 -15.13
N LYS A 7 -12.15 13.81 -13.84
CA LYS A 7 -12.06 15.20 -13.39
C LYS A 7 -10.64 15.76 -13.43
N LYS A 8 -9.64 14.90 -13.15
CA LYS A 8 -8.23 15.33 -13.08
C LYS A 8 -7.31 14.12 -13.25
N ILE A 9 -6.25 14.32 -13.97
CA ILE A 9 -5.09 13.42 -14.02
C ILE A 9 -3.99 14.05 -13.17
N ILE A 10 -3.36 13.26 -12.30
CA ILE A 10 -2.27 13.70 -11.42
C ILE A 10 -1.00 13.02 -11.89
N GLU A 11 -0.03 13.82 -12.28
CA GLU A 11 1.30 13.32 -12.57
C GLU A 11 2.05 13.04 -11.25
N PRO A 12 2.54 11.81 -11.03
CA PRO A 12 3.25 11.49 -9.80
C PRO A 12 4.61 12.19 -9.77
N THR A 13 5.00 12.65 -8.59
CA THR A 13 6.28 13.33 -8.36
C THR A 13 7.33 12.36 -7.80
N PRO A 14 8.59 12.43 -8.25
CA PRO A 14 9.67 11.65 -7.64
C PRO A 14 9.81 11.98 -6.15
N ALA A 15 9.95 10.94 -5.33
CA ALA A 15 10.16 11.05 -3.90
C ALA A 15 11.06 9.90 -3.41
N SER A 16 11.44 9.95 -2.14
CA SER A 16 12.18 8.89 -1.47
C SER A 16 11.63 8.72 -0.06
N ASP A 17 11.55 7.49 0.41
CA ASP A 17 11.08 7.15 1.76
C ASP A 17 11.87 5.96 2.32
N GLY A 18 11.59 5.57 3.57
CA GLY A 18 12.32 4.51 4.25
C GLY A 18 13.82 4.84 4.36
N ALA A 19 14.67 3.86 4.08
CA ALA A 19 16.13 4.04 4.09
C ALA A 19 16.68 4.50 2.70
N GLY A 20 15.88 5.21 1.92
CA GLY A 20 16.29 5.75 0.61
C GLY A 20 15.64 5.04 -0.58
N VAL A 21 14.53 4.32 -0.36
CA VAL A 21 13.75 3.71 -1.43
C VAL A 21 13.22 4.79 -2.36
N LYS A 22 13.52 4.68 -3.66
CA LYS A 22 12.99 5.59 -4.66
C LYS A 22 11.55 5.23 -5.01
N LEU A 23 10.71 6.24 -5.08
CA LEU A 23 9.28 6.09 -5.35
C LEU A 23 8.72 7.30 -6.11
N LYS A 24 7.47 7.17 -6.55
CA LYS A 24 6.69 8.24 -7.16
C LYS A 24 5.43 8.46 -6.35
N ARG A 25 5.22 9.66 -5.85
CA ARG A 25 4.08 10.03 -5.01
C ARG A 25 2.99 10.73 -5.82
N SER A 26 1.79 10.15 -5.82
CA SER A 26 0.61 10.69 -6.50
C SER A 26 -0.33 11.44 -5.56
N ILE A 27 -0.48 10.97 -4.31
CA ILE A 27 -1.25 11.60 -3.23
C ILE A 27 -0.29 11.81 -2.05
N GLY A 28 -0.48 12.87 -1.27
CA GLY A 28 0.37 13.21 -0.14
C GLY A 28 1.23 14.46 -0.40
N VAL A 29 0.97 15.14 -1.52
CA VAL A 29 1.50 16.47 -1.82
C VAL A 29 0.38 17.48 -1.50
N GLU A 30 0.70 18.51 -0.75
CA GLU A 30 -0.28 19.55 -0.37
C GLU A 30 -0.77 20.37 -1.58
N PRO A 31 -2.05 20.75 -1.60
CA PRO A 31 -3.14 20.39 -0.68
C PRO A 31 -3.74 19.02 -0.99
N ASN A 32 -4.06 18.25 0.05
CA ASN A 32 -4.68 16.93 -0.10
C ASN A 32 -6.20 17.05 -0.24
N TYR A 33 -6.70 16.78 -1.44
CA TYR A 33 -8.15 16.79 -1.76
C TYR A 33 -8.77 15.38 -1.79
N PHE A 34 -8.06 14.36 -1.32
CA PHE A 34 -8.42 12.97 -1.49
C PHE A 34 -8.83 12.27 -0.18
N ASP A 35 -9.15 13.03 0.88
CA ASP A 35 -9.63 12.41 2.13
C ASP A 35 -10.74 11.36 1.83
N PRO A 36 -10.63 10.15 2.35
CA PRO A 36 -9.73 9.69 3.41
C PRO A 36 -8.34 9.20 2.95
N PHE A 37 -7.99 9.30 1.68
CA PHE A 37 -6.69 8.87 1.17
C PHE A 37 -5.62 9.93 1.47
N LEU A 38 -4.63 9.56 2.27
CA LEU A 38 -3.59 10.46 2.74
C LEU A 38 -2.34 10.44 1.86
N MET A 39 -2.02 9.28 1.31
CA MET A 39 -0.81 9.08 0.50
C MET A 39 -1.02 7.92 -0.47
N LEU A 40 -0.53 8.07 -1.70
CA LEU A 40 -0.38 6.99 -2.66
C LEU A 40 1.00 7.09 -3.29
N ASP A 41 1.81 6.08 -3.02
CA ASP A 41 3.14 5.92 -3.56
C ASP A 41 3.22 4.69 -4.48
N GLU A 42 3.90 4.85 -5.60
CA GLU A 42 4.39 3.77 -6.44
C GLU A 42 5.88 3.61 -6.17
N PHE A 43 6.31 2.46 -5.68
CA PHE A 43 7.70 2.07 -5.60
C PHE A 43 8.00 1.03 -6.66
N GLY A 44 9.09 1.20 -7.40
CA GLY A 44 9.42 0.25 -8.45
C GLY A 44 10.74 0.56 -9.13
N SER A 45 11.62 -0.44 -9.19
CA SER A 45 12.88 -0.39 -9.92
C SER A 45 13.36 -1.79 -10.26
N GLU A 46 14.15 -1.90 -11.33
CA GLU A 46 14.97 -3.08 -11.66
C GLU A 46 16.39 -2.98 -11.08
N ASN A 47 16.77 -1.77 -10.63
CA ASN A 47 18.04 -1.53 -9.95
C ASN A 47 17.86 -1.73 -8.43
N SER A 48 18.50 -2.74 -7.87
CA SER A 48 18.40 -3.06 -6.45
C SER A 48 18.87 -1.93 -5.52
N GLU A 49 19.79 -1.08 -5.93
CA GLU A 49 20.25 0.07 -5.14
C GLU A 49 19.11 1.06 -4.84
N ASP A 50 18.06 1.08 -5.65
CA ASP A 50 16.91 1.97 -5.49
C ASP A 50 15.93 1.49 -4.41
N TYR A 51 16.00 0.22 -3.97
CA TYR A 51 15.01 -0.36 -3.05
C TYR A 51 15.58 -1.27 -1.96
N ILE A 52 16.82 -1.79 -2.09
CA ILE A 52 17.35 -2.85 -1.21
C ILE A 52 17.43 -2.44 0.27
N ALA A 53 17.54 -1.15 0.55
CA ALA A 53 17.56 -0.63 1.91
C ALA A 53 16.20 -0.74 2.62
N GLY A 54 15.12 -0.87 1.86
CA GLY A 54 13.77 -1.12 2.35
C GLY A 54 13.24 -0.04 3.29
N PHE A 55 12.26 -0.43 4.09
CA PHE A 55 11.66 0.40 5.13
C PHE A 55 11.96 -0.24 6.49
N PRO A 56 13.08 0.15 7.15
CA PRO A 56 13.45 -0.33 8.48
C PRO A 56 12.38 -0.03 9.52
N PRO A 57 12.48 -0.56 10.76
CA PRO A 57 11.46 -0.38 11.78
C PRO A 57 11.05 1.08 11.97
N HIS A 58 9.77 1.38 11.75
CA HIS A 58 9.17 2.70 11.88
C HIS A 58 7.73 2.61 12.40
N PRO A 59 7.21 3.65 13.09
CA PRO A 59 5.89 3.63 13.69
C PRO A 59 4.81 4.22 12.78
N HIS A 60 3.58 3.67 12.91
CA HIS A 60 2.35 4.28 12.41
C HIS A 60 1.28 4.33 13.50
N ARG A 61 0.38 5.31 13.43
CA ARG A 61 -0.73 5.46 14.33
C ARG A 61 -1.91 6.15 13.67
N GLY A 62 -3.13 5.62 13.89
CA GLY A 62 -4.39 6.26 13.49
C GLY A 62 -4.63 6.32 11.99
N ILE A 63 -3.93 5.51 11.22
CA ILE A 63 -4.11 5.33 9.78
C ILE A 63 -4.22 3.84 9.44
N GLU A 64 -4.64 3.54 8.24
CA GLU A 64 -4.49 2.22 7.64
C GLU A 64 -3.47 2.31 6.50
N THR A 65 -2.65 1.29 6.33
CA THR A 65 -1.72 1.17 5.21
C THR A 65 -2.08 -0.05 4.39
N VAL A 66 -2.09 0.10 3.07
CA VAL A 66 -2.34 -1.00 2.14
C VAL A 66 -1.17 -1.07 1.17
N THR A 67 -0.49 -2.20 1.16
CA THR A 67 0.57 -2.50 0.20
C THR A 67 0.03 -3.48 -0.83
N TYR A 68 0.18 -3.19 -2.11
CA TYR A 68 -0.14 -4.09 -3.21
C TYR A 68 1.10 -4.36 -4.05
N MET A 69 1.47 -5.63 -4.18
CA MET A 69 2.66 -6.05 -4.92
C MET A 69 2.33 -6.39 -6.36
N LEU A 70 3.09 -5.83 -7.30
CA LEU A 70 3.04 -6.17 -8.73
C LEU A 70 4.21 -7.05 -9.16
N ALA A 71 5.36 -6.93 -8.51
CA ALA A 71 6.54 -7.74 -8.76
C ALA A 71 7.48 -7.71 -7.56
N GLY A 72 8.28 -8.75 -7.44
CA GLY A 72 9.27 -8.88 -6.38
C GLY A 72 8.74 -9.60 -5.15
N ASP A 73 9.48 -9.47 -4.07
CA ASP A 73 9.33 -10.24 -2.86
C ASP A 73 9.64 -9.35 -1.66
N PHE A 74 8.67 -9.16 -0.77
CA PHE A 74 8.70 -8.17 0.29
C PHE A 74 8.26 -8.79 1.62
N GLU A 75 9.05 -8.64 2.65
CA GLU A 75 8.81 -9.22 3.97
C GLU A 75 8.37 -8.14 4.96
N HIS A 76 7.25 -8.39 5.64
CA HIS A 76 6.73 -7.56 6.73
C HIS A 76 6.96 -8.22 8.09
N LYS A 77 7.32 -7.41 9.07
CA LYS A 77 7.33 -7.79 10.49
C LYS A 77 6.85 -6.63 11.35
N ASP A 78 6.08 -6.93 12.40
CA ASP A 78 5.54 -5.90 13.27
C ASP A 78 5.61 -6.20 14.77
N SER A 79 5.38 -5.16 15.57
CA SER A 79 5.45 -5.21 17.04
C SER A 79 4.31 -5.98 17.70
N THR A 80 3.29 -6.41 16.95
CA THR A 80 2.20 -7.24 17.49
C THR A 80 2.45 -8.73 17.26
N GLY A 81 3.56 -9.07 16.60
CA GLY A 81 3.92 -10.43 16.18
C GLY A 81 3.38 -10.81 14.81
N GLY A 82 2.87 -9.85 14.04
CA GLY A 82 2.50 -10.05 12.65
C GLY A 82 3.75 -10.22 11.78
N GLU A 83 3.73 -11.23 10.93
CA GLU A 83 4.74 -11.50 9.91
C GLU A 83 4.05 -11.89 8.62
N GLY A 84 4.61 -11.46 7.49
CA GLY A 84 4.10 -11.81 6.17
C GLY A 84 5.17 -11.66 5.11
N ARG A 85 5.03 -12.45 4.06
CA ARG A 85 5.86 -12.34 2.86
C ARG A 85 4.94 -12.18 1.66
N MET A 86 5.09 -11.08 0.96
CA MET A 86 4.26 -10.70 -0.17
C MET A 86 5.02 -10.93 -1.47
N THR A 87 4.35 -11.54 -2.42
CA THR A 87 4.80 -11.69 -3.80
C THR A 87 3.84 -10.99 -4.77
N ALA A 88 4.05 -11.12 -6.06
CA ALA A 88 3.22 -10.47 -7.07
C ALA A 88 1.73 -10.87 -6.96
N GLY A 89 0.85 -9.89 -6.85
CA GLY A 89 -0.60 -10.05 -6.69
C GLY A 89 -1.09 -9.99 -5.25
N ASP A 90 -0.21 -10.13 -4.27
CA ASP A 90 -0.57 -10.10 -2.86
C ASP A 90 -0.87 -8.70 -2.36
N VAL A 91 -1.72 -8.64 -1.33
CA VAL A 91 -2.07 -7.41 -0.62
C VAL A 91 -1.81 -7.59 0.88
N GLN A 92 -1.20 -6.59 1.47
CA GLN A 92 -1.12 -6.44 2.91
C GLN A 92 -1.97 -5.25 3.34
N TRP A 93 -2.79 -5.42 4.37
CA TRP A 93 -3.58 -4.34 4.95
C TRP A 93 -3.32 -4.27 6.45
N MET A 94 -2.72 -3.19 6.89
CA MET A 94 -2.40 -2.96 8.30
C MET A 94 -3.25 -1.83 8.85
N LYS A 95 -4.07 -2.13 9.86
CA LYS A 95 -4.80 -1.13 10.67
C LYS A 95 -3.92 -0.74 11.84
N THR A 96 -3.41 0.46 11.84
CA THR A 96 -2.42 0.86 12.86
C THR A 96 -3.03 1.22 14.21
N GLY A 97 -4.30 1.65 14.23
CA GLY A 97 -5.03 1.92 15.46
C GLY A 97 -4.25 2.78 16.46
N SER A 98 -4.10 2.29 17.68
CA SER A 98 -3.39 2.97 18.78
C SER A 98 -1.88 3.06 18.60
N GLY A 99 -1.33 2.33 17.62
CA GLY A 99 0.09 2.38 17.26
C GLY A 99 0.67 0.99 16.98
N ILE A 100 1.52 0.92 15.97
CA ILE A 100 2.27 -0.27 15.57
C ILE A 100 3.64 0.18 15.07
N ILE A 101 4.68 -0.58 15.37
CA ILE A 101 6.00 -0.45 14.77
C ILE A 101 6.16 -1.61 13.81
N HIS A 102 6.51 -1.33 12.57
CA HIS A 102 6.73 -2.36 11.57
C HIS A 102 7.94 -2.08 10.69
N SER A 103 8.36 -3.09 9.95
CA SER A 103 9.36 -3.00 8.91
C SER A 103 8.88 -3.72 7.67
N GLU A 104 9.27 -3.21 6.51
CA GLU A 104 9.01 -3.80 5.20
C GLU A 104 10.34 -3.88 4.45
N MET A 105 10.83 -5.09 4.25
CA MET A 105 12.17 -5.32 3.69
C MET A 105 12.09 -6.16 2.42
N PRO A 106 12.84 -5.82 1.36
CA PRO A 106 12.96 -6.71 0.22
C PRO A 106 13.52 -8.06 0.65
N ALA A 107 12.83 -9.16 0.32
CA ALA A 107 13.30 -10.53 0.55
C ALA A 107 14.07 -11.07 -0.66
N MET A 108 14.49 -10.20 -1.54
CA MET A 108 15.26 -10.46 -2.75
C MET A 108 16.48 -9.54 -2.82
N LYS A 109 17.54 -9.96 -3.49
CA LYS A 109 18.79 -9.17 -3.64
C LYS A 109 18.89 -8.46 -4.97
N GLU A 110 18.20 -8.94 -5.98
CA GLU A 110 18.21 -8.44 -7.36
C GLU A 110 16.87 -8.74 -8.03
N GLY A 111 16.62 -8.15 -9.17
CA GLY A 111 15.40 -8.27 -9.94
C GLY A 111 14.47 -7.07 -9.75
N LYS A 112 13.28 -7.15 -10.32
CA LYS A 112 12.29 -6.07 -10.28
C LYS A 112 11.50 -6.11 -8.96
N LEU A 113 11.56 -5.04 -8.19
CA LEU A 113 10.60 -4.76 -7.14
C LEU A 113 9.59 -3.74 -7.67
N HIS A 114 8.28 -3.99 -7.51
CA HIS A 114 7.24 -3.06 -7.93
C HIS A 114 5.96 -3.23 -7.10
N GLY A 115 5.42 -2.15 -6.60
CA GLY A 115 4.17 -2.15 -5.84
C GLY A 115 3.67 -0.75 -5.55
N PHE A 116 2.56 -0.71 -4.83
CA PHE A 116 1.91 0.52 -4.38
C PHE A 116 1.73 0.50 -2.87
N GLN A 117 1.87 1.67 -2.26
CA GLN A 117 1.55 1.92 -0.86
C GLN A 117 0.46 2.98 -0.78
N LEU A 118 -0.68 2.64 -0.20
CA LEU A 118 -1.79 3.55 0.03
C LEU A 118 -1.96 3.77 1.54
N TRP A 119 -2.06 5.02 1.97
CA TRP A 119 -2.44 5.38 3.32
C TRP A 119 -3.87 5.90 3.38
N ILE A 120 -4.66 5.39 4.32
CA ILE A 120 -6.06 5.74 4.50
C ILE A 120 -6.24 6.29 5.92
N ASN A 121 -6.87 7.45 6.04
CA ASN A 121 -7.18 8.04 7.33
C ASN A 121 -8.25 7.22 8.07
N MET A 122 -7.97 6.83 9.30
CA MET A 122 -8.97 6.16 10.13
C MET A 122 -9.97 7.17 10.70
N PRO A 123 -11.27 6.82 10.80
CA PRO A 123 -12.23 7.63 11.56
C PRO A 123 -11.76 7.87 12.98
N ALA A 124 -12.01 9.06 13.54
CA ALA A 124 -11.53 9.45 14.87
C ALA A 124 -11.84 8.42 15.97
N LYS A 125 -13.02 7.82 15.95
CA LYS A 125 -13.46 6.78 16.89
C LYS A 125 -12.65 5.48 16.84
N LEU A 126 -11.94 5.22 15.72
CA LEU A 126 -11.15 4.01 15.51
C LEU A 126 -9.64 4.25 15.65
N LYS A 127 -9.18 5.50 15.74
CA LYS A 127 -7.75 5.83 15.85
C LYS A 127 -7.03 5.22 17.06
N MET A 128 -7.79 4.85 18.10
CA MET A 128 -7.26 4.21 19.32
C MET A 128 -7.66 2.73 19.43
N SER A 129 -8.16 2.11 18.36
CA SER A 129 -8.45 0.68 18.33
C SER A 129 -7.17 -0.16 18.40
N LYS A 130 -7.31 -1.44 18.73
CA LYS A 130 -6.19 -2.39 18.67
C LYS A 130 -5.67 -2.48 17.24
N PRO A 131 -4.34 -2.47 17.03
CA PRO A 131 -3.74 -2.75 15.74
C PRO A 131 -4.14 -4.13 15.18
N ASP A 132 -4.18 -4.25 13.86
CA ASP A 132 -4.54 -5.47 13.17
C ASP A 132 -3.77 -5.58 11.85
N TYR A 133 -3.37 -6.80 11.48
CA TYR A 133 -2.65 -7.10 10.25
C TYR A 133 -3.43 -8.14 9.45
N ILE A 134 -3.70 -7.85 8.19
CA ILE A 134 -4.44 -8.71 7.26
C ILE A 134 -3.56 -8.96 6.04
N TYR A 135 -3.27 -10.22 5.78
CA TYR A 135 -2.64 -10.65 4.55
C TYR A 135 -3.70 -11.24 3.61
N ILE A 136 -3.65 -10.85 2.36
CA ILE A 136 -4.56 -11.32 1.31
C ILE A 136 -3.69 -11.86 0.17
N ASP A 137 -3.72 -13.16 0.02
CA ASP A 137 -3.03 -13.88 -1.05
C ASP A 137 -3.64 -13.54 -2.43
N ALA A 138 -2.82 -13.50 -3.46
CA ALA A 138 -3.25 -13.24 -4.84
C ALA A 138 -4.39 -14.15 -5.30
N GLU A 139 -4.40 -15.42 -4.85
CA GLU A 139 -5.45 -16.38 -5.20
C GLU A 139 -6.80 -16.05 -4.56
N GLN A 140 -6.81 -15.27 -3.47
CA GLN A 140 -8.04 -14.79 -2.81
C GLN A 140 -8.61 -13.54 -3.49
N MET A 141 -7.81 -12.89 -4.34
CA MET A 141 -8.23 -11.71 -5.07
C MET A 141 -9.11 -12.11 -6.25
N GLN A 142 -10.40 -11.77 -6.17
CA GLN A 142 -11.29 -11.94 -7.31
C GLN A 142 -11.08 -10.78 -8.29
N SER A 143 -10.93 -11.09 -9.57
CA SER A 143 -10.86 -10.07 -10.62
C SER A 143 -12.18 -10.00 -11.37
N TYR A 144 -12.70 -8.79 -11.53
CA TYR A 144 -13.84 -8.50 -12.40
C TYR A 144 -13.36 -7.83 -13.67
N LYS A 145 -13.78 -8.38 -14.82
CA LYS A 145 -13.56 -7.74 -16.11
C LYS A 145 -14.88 -7.17 -16.60
N ASP A 146 -15.11 -5.89 -16.38
CA ASP A 146 -16.14 -5.16 -17.10
C ASP A 146 -15.54 -4.64 -18.41
N CYS A 147 -16.36 -4.40 -19.43
CA CYS A 147 -15.90 -3.95 -20.76
C CYS A 147 -15.19 -2.57 -20.75
N LEU A 148 -15.16 -1.87 -19.62
CA LEU A 148 -14.55 -0.55 -19.46
C LEU A 148 -13.52 -0.44 -18.32
N LEU A 149 -13.49 -1.37 -17.35
CA LEU A 149 -12.60 -1.28 -16.18
C LEU A 149 -12.28 -2.68 -15.63
N TYR A 150 -11.00 -2.92 -15.31
CA TYR A 150 -10.60 -3.99 -14.41
C TYR A 150 -10.76 -3.48 -12.98
N THR A 151 -11.63 -4.09 -12.19
CA THR A 151 -11.78 -3.77 -10.77
C THR A 151 -11.74 -5.03 -9.92
N SER A 152 -11.12 -4.96 -8.76
CA SER A 152 -11.38 -5.90 -7.67
C SER A 152 -12.80 -5.70 -7.16
N PRO A 153 -13.57 -6.77 -6.82
CA PRO A 153 -14.89 -6.60 -6.24
C PRO A 153 -14.80 -5.85 -4.91
N SER A 154 -15.67 -4.87 -4.76
CA SER A 154 -15.90 -4.25 -3.46
C SER A 154 -16.54 -5.28 -2.51
N PRO A 155 -16.26 -5.27 -1.20
CA PRO A 155 -16.97 -6.08 -0.21
C PRO A 155 -18.49 -5.89 -0.22
N ARG A 156 -19.00 -4.88 -0.92
CA ARG A 156 -20.45 -4.63 -1.11
C ARG A 156 -21.06 -5.46 -2.24
N ASP A 157 -20.26 -6.04 -3.13
CA ASP A 157 -20.75 -6.80 -4.29
C ASP A 157 -20.94 -8.29 -4.01
N SER A 158 -20.67 -8.73 -2.80
CA SER A 158 -20.82 -10.12 -2.31
C SER A 158 -22.15 -10.37 -1.60
N ARG A 159 -23.26 -9.78 -2.11
CA ARG A 159 -24.63 -10.09 -1.65
C ARG A 159 -25.45 -10.74 -2.75
#